data_3c463d3e8c227ad13f11a20eea9b88c6
#
_entry.id   3c463d3e8c227ad13f11a20eea9b88c6
#
_cell.length_a   1.000
_cell.length_b   1.000
_cell.length_c   1.000
_cell.angle_alpha   90.00
_cell.angle_beta   90.00
_cell.angle_gamma   90.00
#
_symmetry.space_group_name_H-M   'P 1'
#
loop_
_entity.id
_entity.type
_entity.pdbx_description
1 polymer ?
#
loop_
_entity_poly.entity_id
_entity_poly.type
_entity_poly.pdbx_seq_one_letter_code
_entity_poly.pdbx_strand_id
1 'polypeptide(L)'
;MSPSTRLAHLRPLALTALSAAAALALGACDAGSDTGSSGSPTPSASRTPAPRGAISKAAAQQVVDHFQAVNNAANAARDAKLLGTVEAGGPYAQDQGVYKQWRTWTTKKQKTYSSPFTYENRQYIIPAAPATWFAITATSSGGDKSRGVFVFDKAGSGPYKMSGAVWLGKKTTLPKIAVDRHGLAESVDPTQQVGALAPNQLRTAYEDLWETGGAQEGEKLASTAETKEAINSYRRYKAHGTGKDDQTGKNIADSWFVAAEPASSTVYALRLANGGVLVVAGTAHTQKTVVKPQYPNGYLHAGEAQIALGADGSGEIYAINDTYQGQLLAALTRQNAQVIDGEWEQVGSASTQR
;
A
#
# COMPACT_ATOMS: atom_id res chain seq x y z
N MET A 1 22.41 -10.53 1.68
CA MET A 1 21.27 -10.76 2.60
C MET A 1 20.24 -9.71 2.25
N SER A 2 19.18 -10.12 1.57
CA SER A 2 18.08 -9.23 1.18
C SER A 2 17.45 -8.55 2.40
N PRO A 3 16.94 -7.32 2.28
CA PRO A 3 16.15 -6.71 3.34
C PRO A 3 14.98 -7.63 3.67
N SER A 4 14.75 -7.79 4.97
CA SER A 4 13.77 -8.73 5.52
C SER A 4 12.37 -8.35 5.06
N THR A 5 11.89 -9.01 4.01
CA THR A 5 10.45 -9.14 3.79
C THR A 5 9.89 -9.74 5.07
N ARG A 6 9.02 -9.04 5.78
CA ARG A 6 8.33 -9.58 6.95
C ARG A 6 7.39 -10.68 6.50
N LEU A 7 7.94 -11.88 6.31
CA LEU A 7 7.18 -13.10 6.04
C LEU A 7 6.42 -13.48 7.31
N ALA A 8 5.13 -13.35 7.25
CA ALA A 8 4.19 -13.87 8.21
C ALA A 8 4.41 -15.38 8.44
N HIS A 9 4.68 -15.77 9.68
CA HIS A 9 4.82 -17.18 10.09
C HIS A 9 3.47 -17.90 10.04
N LEU A 10 3.33 -18.84 9.09
CA LEU A 10 2.15 -19.69 8.93
C LEU A 10 2.17 -20.85 9.93
N ARG A 11 1.08 -20.99 10.71
CA ARG A 11 0.69 -22.23 11.37
C ARG A 11 -0.61 -22.74 10.74
N PRO A 12 -0.74 -24.06 10.45
CA PRO A 12 -1.96 -24.63 9.89
C PRO A 12 -3.03 -24.84 10.95
N LEU A 13 -4.28 -24.49 10.66
CA LEU A 13 -5.44 -24.87 11.45
C LEU A 13 -6.53 -25.48 10.55
N ALA A 14 -7.12 -26.51 11.11
CA ALA A 14 -8.05 -27.44 10.49
C ALA A 14 -9.41 -26.81 10.13
N LEU A 15 -10.02 -27.34 9.07
CA LEU A 15 -11.40 -27.07 8.65
C LEU A 15 -12.40 -27.65 9.67
N THR A 16 -13.43 -26.87 9.99
CA THR A 16 -14.77 -27.39 10.31
C THR A 16 -15.82 -26.54 9.61
N ALA A 17 -16.60 -27.21 8.79
CA ALA A 17 -17.76 -26.65 8.08
C ALA A 17 -18.97 -26.62 9.01
N LEU A 18 -19.76 -25.54 8.95
CA LEU A 18 -21.13 -25.56 9.44
C LEU A 18 -22.01 -24.69 8.54
N SER A 19 -22.99 -25.35 7.92
CA SER A 19 -24.06 -24.82 7.10
C SER A 19 -25.24 -24.39 7.99
N ALA A 20 -25.88 -23.28 7.67
CA ALA A 20 -27.27 -23.02 8.13
C ALA A 20 -28.01 -22.06 7.18
N ALA A 21 -29.26 -22.39 6.99
CA ALA A 21 -30.18 -22.06 5.92
C ALA A 21 -30.93 -20.72 6.07
N ALA A 22 -31.56 -20.36 4.95
CA ALA A 22 -32.38 -19.19 4.69
C ALA A 22 -33.71 -19.15 5.48
N ALA A 23 -34.24 -17.92 5.68
CA ALA A 23 -35.67 -17.70 5.81
C ALA A 23 -36.04 -16.32 5.22
N LEU A 24 -36.90 -16.39 4.20
CA LEU A 24 -37.60 -15.27 3.58
C LEU A 24 -38.83 -14.90 4.45
N ALA A 25 -39.09 -13.63 4.63
CA ALA A 25 -40.38 -13.13 5.08
C ALA A 25 -40.81 -11.94 4.21
N LEU A 26 -41.84 -12.16 3.44
CA LEU A 26 -42.64 -11.17 2.71
C LEU A 26 -43.67 -10.56 3.66
N GLY A 27 -43.78 -9.25 3.69
CA GLY A 27 -44.79 -8.52 4.44
C GLY A 27 -45.41 -7.42 3.58
N ALA A 28 -46.72 -7.50 3.44
CA ALA A 28 -47.61 -6.83 2.48
C ALA A 28 -47.92 -5.35 2.77
N CYS A 29 -48.44 -4.71 1.72
CA CYS A 29 -48.99 -3.37 1.64
C CYS A 29 -50.16 -3.13 2.62
N ASP A 30 -50.25 -1.89 3.11
CA ASP A 30 -51.56 -1.36 3.54
C ASP A 30 -51.76 0.04 2.94
N ALA A 31 -52.89 0.17 2.26
CA ALA A 31 -53.35 1.40 1.62
C ALA A 31 -54.36 2.07 2.56
N GLY A 32 -54.02 3.22 3.09
CA GLY A 32 -54.90 4.08 3.86
C GLY A 32 -55.17 5.39 3.11
N SER A 33 -56.35 5.52 2.57
CA SER A 33 -56.91 6.79 2.07
C SER A 33 -57.36 7.62 3.24
N ASP A 34 -56.97 8.87 3.32
CA ASP A 34 -57.68 9.88 4.10
C ASP A 34 -57.67 11.25 3.43
N THR A 35 -58.89 11.77 3.38
CA THR A 35 -59.37 12.98 2.72
C THR A 35 -59.05 14.24 3.49
N GLY A 36 -58.57 15.27 2.79
CA GLY A 36 -58.97 16.67 2.91
C GLY A 36 -58.61 17.45 4.18
N SER A 37 -57.58 18.33 4.05
CA SER A 37 -57.64 19.64 4.72
C SER A 37 -56.77 20.63 3.94
N SER A 38 -57.40 21.66 3.42
CA SER A 38 -56.82 22.84 2.76
C SER A 38 -56.11 23.71 3.80
N GLY A 39 -54.78 23.50 3.95
CA GLY A 39 -53.87 24.37 4.68
C GLY A 39 -52.99 25.15 3.69
N SER A 40 -52.98 26.48 3.82
CA SER A 40 -52.10 27.39 3.06
C SER A 40 -50.65 26.90 3.00
N PRO A 41 -49.96 27.01 1.87
CA PRO A 41 -48.56 26.53 1.77
C PRO A 41 -47.67 27.45 2.61
N THR A 42 -47.25 26.96 3.76
CA THR A 42 -46.08 27.48 4.46
C THR A 42 -44.88 27.33 3.53
N PRO A 43 -44.02 28.37 3.33
CA PRO A 43 -42.87 28.25 2.47
C PRO A 43 -42.00 27.10 2.96
N SER A 44 -41.93 26.04 2.15
CA SER A 44 -41.10 24.87 2.41
C SER A 44 -39.65 25.36 2.48
N ALA A 45 -39.07 25.39 3.67
CA ALA A 45 -37.67 25.69 3.85
C ALA A 45 -36.88 24.74 2.92
N SER A 46 -36.17 25.32 1.96
CA SER A 46 -35.34 24.59 1.01
C SER A 46 -34.34 23.76 1.80
N ARG A 47 -34.63 22.48 2.00
CA ARG A 47 -33.71 21.56 2.68
C ARG A 47 -32.50 21.41 1.79
N THR A 48 -31.37 21.94 2.23
CA THR A 48 -30.08 21.62 1.59
C THR A 48 -29.95 20.09 1.48
N PRO A 49 -29.73 19.56 0.29
CA PRO A 49 -29.55 18.11 0.12
C PRO A 49 -28.49 17.56 1.08
N ALA A 50 -28.74 16.41 1.66
CA ALA A 50 -27.76 15.77 2.52
C ALA A 50 -26.45 15.51 1.72
N PRO A 51 -25.27 15.71 2.33
CA PRO A 51 -23.99 15.47 1.66
C PRO A 51 -23.93 14.01 1.18
N ARG A 52 -23.38 13.83 -0.01
CA ARG A 52 -23.17 12.50 -0.61
C ARG A 52 -21.73 12.07 -0.37
N GLY A 53 -21.52 10.80 -0.09
CA GLY A 53 -20.18 10.19 -0.09
C GLY A 53 -19.66 9.99 -1.51
N ALA A 54 -18.35 9.78 -1.65
CA ALA A 54 -17.68 9.40 -2.90
C ALA A 54 -18.35 8.18 -3.57
N ILE A 55 -18.88 7.28 -2.75
CA ILE A 55 -19.61 6.06 -3.14
C ILE A 55 -20.60 5.70 -2.03
N SER A 56 -21.66 4.96 -2.33
CA SER A 56 -22.50 4.38 -1.29
C SER A 56 -21.80 3.17 -0.63
N LYS A 57 -22.10 2.89 0.65
CA LYS A 57 -21.53 1.74 1.34
C LYS A 57 -21.81 0.41 0.63
N ALA A 58 -23.03 0.23 0.10
CA ALA A 58 -23.40 -0.97 -0.65
C ALA A 58 -22.57 -1.12 -1.95
N ALA A 59 -22.37 -0.03 -2.69
CA ALA A 59 -21.53 -0.07 -3.89
C ALA A 59 -20.04 -0.30 -3.52
N ALA A 60 -19.53 0.27 -2.42
CA ALA A 60 -18.19 0.00 -1.94
C ALA A 60 -17.99 -1.48 -1.55
N GLN A 61 -19.01 -2.12 -0.96
CA GLN A 61 -18.99 -3.56 -0.69
C GLN A 61 -18.84 -4.37 -1.98
N GLN A 62 -19.63 -4.05 -3.01
CA GLN A 62 -19.54 -4.72 -4.31
C GLN A 62 -18.16 -4.55 -4.97
N VAL A 63 -17.56 -3.36 -4.88
CA VAL A 63 -16.20 -3.11 -5.37
C VAL A 63 -15.20 -4.02 -4.67
N VAL A 64 -15.24 -4.12 -3.34
CA VAL A 64 -14.31 -4.95 -2.57
C VAL A 64 -14.52 -6.44 -2.84
N ASP A 65 -15.76 -6.90 -2.97
CA ASP A 65 -16.08 -8.29 -3.30
C ASP A 65 -15.58 -8.66 -4.69
N HIS A 66 -15.79 -7.77 -5.67
CA HIS A 66 -15.26 -7.93 -7.03
C HIS A 66 -13.73 -7.96 -7.04
N PHE A 67 -13.09 -7.03 -6.33
CA PHE A 67 -11.64 -7.01 -6.17
C PHE A 67 -11.11 -8.35 -5.68
N GLN A 68 -11.65 -8.87 -4.57
CA GLN A 68 -11.20 -10.15 -4.00
C GLN A 68 -11.32 -11.32 -4.99
N ALA A 69 -12.46 -11.41 -5.68
CA ALA A 69 -12.70 -12.49 -6.63
C ALA A 69 -11.68 -12.45 -7.78
N VAL A 70 -11.47 -11.26 -8.36
CA VAL A 70 -10.56 -11.09 -9.50
C VAL A 70 -9.10 -11.20 -9.07
N ASN A 71 -8.70 -10.60 -7.95
CA ASN A 71 -7.34 -10.69 -7.42
C ASN A 71 -6.96 -12.14 -7.10
N ASN A 72 -7.83 -12.91 -6.44
CA ASN A 72 -7.61 -14.34 -6.18
C ASN A 72 -7.40 -15.13 -7.48
N ALA A 73 -8.21 -14.87 -8.52
CA ALA A 73 -8.08 -15.52 -9.82
C ALA A 73 -6.75 -15.11 -10.50
N ALA A 74 -6.42 -13.83 -10.48
CA ALA A 74 -5.18 -13.30 -11.05
C ALA A 74 -3.94 -13.88 -10.37
N ASN A 75 -3.92 -13.93 -9.02
CA ASN A 75 -2.82 -14.47 -8.23
C ASN A 75 -2.64 -15.99 -8.47
N ALA A 76 -3.71 -16.74 -8.56
CA ALA A 76 -3.65 -18.18 -8.87
C ALA A 76 -3.05 -18.42 -10.26
N ALA A 77 -3.42 -17.61 -11.26
CA ALA A 77 -2.95 -17.71 -12.64
C ALA A 77 -1.65 -16.92 -12.91
N ARG A 78 -1.29 -15.98 -12.05
CA ARG A 78 -0.23 -14.96 -12.27
C ARG A 78 -0.55 -14.12 -13.52
N ASP A 79 -1.82 -13.77 -13.67
CA ASP A 79 -2.33 -13.00 -14.81
C ASP A 79 -2.29 -11.49 -14.49
N ALA A 80 -1.20 -10.84 -14.88
CA ALA A 80 -1.02 -9.39 -14.68
C ALA A 80 -2.08 -8.56 -15.43
N LYS A 81 -2.59 -9.04 -16.58
CA LYS A 81 -3.63 -8.32 -17.33
C LYS A 81 -4.95 -8.34 -16.56
N LEU A 82 -5.33 -9.51 -16.05
CA LEU A 82 -6.52 -9.65 -15.20
C LEU A 82 -6.38 -8.82 -13.93
N LEU A 83 -5.22 -8.90 -13.24
CA LEU A 83 -4.92 -8.09 -12.06
C LEU A 83 -5.09 -6.59 -12.31
N GLY A 84 -4.57 -6.08 -13.43
CA GLY A 84 -4.67 -4.67 -13.83
C GLY A 84 -6.11 -4.18 -14.08
N THR A 85 -7.12 -5.08 -14.09
CA THR A 85 -8.53 -4.66 -14.13
C THR A 85 -9.02 -4.19 -12.76
N VAL A 86 -8.40 -4.61 -11.66
CA VAL A 86 -8.80 -4.31 -10.28
C VAL A 86 -7.71 -3.64 -9.44
N GLU A 87 -6.49 -3.57 -9.93
CA GLU A 87 -5.38 -2.87 -9.26
C GLU A 87 -4.79 -1.77 -10.13
N ALA A 88 -4.19 -0.78 -9.46
CA ALA A 88 -3.47 0.33 -10.10
C ALA A 88 -2.32 0.82 -9.17
N GLY A 89 -1.41 1.60 -9.74
CA GLY A 89 -0.33 2.25 -8.98
C GLY A 89 0.59 1.27 -8.24
N GLY A 90 0.89 1.58 -6.98
CA GLY A 90 1.82 0.81 -6.15
C GLY A 90 1.46 -0.67 -6.00
N PRO A 91 0.23 -1.05 -5.57
CA PRO A 91 -0.18 -2.45 -5.45
C PRO A 91 0.05 -3.25 -6.74
N TYR A 92 -0.40 -2.70 -7.87
CA TYR A 92 -0.22 -3.35 -9.16
C TYR A 92 1.25 -3.56 -9.54
N ALA A 93 2.10 -2.54 -9.32
CA ALA A 93 3.53 -2.64 -9.60
C ALA A 93 4.22 -3.68 -8.70
N GLN A 94 3.85 -3.75 -7.42
CA GLN A 94 4.37 -4.71 -6.46
C GLN A 94 4.00 -6.14 -6.86
N ASP A 95 2.74 -6.40 -7.16
CA ASP A 95 2.27 -7.74 -7.56
C ASP A 95 2.84 -8.17 -8.92
N GLN A 96 3.04 -7.25 -9.87
CA GLN A 96 3.77 -7.56 -11.10
C GLN A 96 5.23 -7.99 -10.80
N GLY A 97 5.90 -7.34 -9.85
CA GLY A 97 7.23 -7.74 -9.38
C GLY A 97 7.20 -9.16 -8.79
N VAL A 98 6.21 -9.46 -7.97
CA VAL A 98 5.97 -10.80 -7.42
C VAL A 98 5.77 -11.84 -8.51
N TYR A 99 4.96 -11.58 -9.54
CA TYR A 99 4.72 -12.51 -10.64
C TYR A 99 5.99 -12.82 -11.44
N LYS A 100 6.84 -11.81 -11.65
CA LYS A 100 8.15 -12.00 -12.32
C LYS A 100 9.07 -12.88 -11.47
N GLN A 101 9.13 -12.66 -10.16
CA GLN A 101 9.96 -13.41 -9.23
C GLN A 101 9.41 -14.81 -8.87
N TRP A 102 8.21 -15.17 -9.31
CA TRP A 102 7.50 -16.38 -8.88
C TRP A 102 8.35 -17.65 -8.91
N ARG A 103 9.11 -17.84 -9.98
CA ARG A 103 9.93 -19.07 -10.16
C ARG A 103 11.10 -19.16 -9.20
N THR A 104 11.52 -18.07 -8.59
CA THR A 104 12.61 -18.04 -7.60
C THR A 104 12.11 -18.35 -6.18
N TRP A 105 10.80 -18.42 -5.99
CA TRP A 105 10.20 -18.64 -4.69
C TRP A 105 10.10 -20.13 -4.34
N THR A 106 10.23 -20.45 -3.04
CA THR A 106 9.95 -21.80 -2.54
C THR A 106 8.50 -22.19 -2.82
N THR A 107 8.24 -23.49 -3.04
CA THR A 107 6.88 -24.04 -3.22
C THR A 107 5.91 -23.60 -2.12
N LYS A 108 6.40 -23.51 -0.87
CA LYS A 108 5.60 -23.03 0.26
C LYS A 108 5.16 -21.58 0.07
N LYS A 109 6.09 -20.69 -0.31
CA LYS A 109 5.79 -19.26 -0.56
C LYS A 109 4.82 -19.11 -1.73
N GLN A 110 5.05 -19.86 -2.81
CA GLN A 110 4.17 -19.91 -3.98
C GLN A 110 2.74 -20.31 -3.59
N LYS A 111 2.59 -21.44 -2.87
CA LYS A 111 1.29 -21.91 -2.40
C LYS A 111 0.58 -20.90 -1.51
N THR A 112 1.30 -20.27 -0.61
CA THR A 112 0.72 -19.26 0.29
C THR A 112 0.17 -18.07 -0.49
N TYR A 113 0.95 -17.53 -1.43
CA TYR A 113 0.54 -16.37 -2.22
C TYR A 113 -0.64 -16.69 -3.17
N SER A 114 -0.66 -17.87 -3.79
CA SER A 114 -1.74 -18.30 -4.70
C SER A 114 -3.00 -18.81 -3.98
N SER A 115 -2.96 -18.93 -2.65
CA SER A 115 -4.14 -19.35 -1.89
C SER A 115 -5.17 -18.22 -1.84
N PRO A 116 -6.46 -18.51 -2.09
CA PRO A 116 -7.49 -17.49 -2.05
C PRO A 116 -7.64 -16.91 -0.65
N PHE A 117 -7.94 -15.62 -0.58
CA PHE A 117 -8.22 -14.91 0.65
C PHE A 117 -9.54 -14.14 0.55
N THR A 118 -10.06 -13.76 1.72
CA THR A 118 -11.17 -12.82 1.86
C THR A 118 -10.79 -11.72 2.83
N TYR A 119 -11.38 -10.54 2.68
CA TYR A 119 -11.30 -9.47 3.67
C TYR A 119 -12.42 -9.63 4.70
N GLU A 120 -12.05 -9.87 5.93
CA GLU A 120 -12.92 -9.98 7.10
C GLU A 120 -12.91 -8.68 7.91
N ASN A 121 -13.91 -8.47 8.77
CA ASN A 121 -14.00 -7.31 9.68
C ASN A 121 -13.85 -5.96 8.97
N ARG A 122 -14.44 -5.83 7.79
CA ARG A 122 -14.34 -4.63 6.94
C ARG A 122 -14.99 -3.43 7.58
N GLN A 123 -14.23 -2.35 7.72
CA GLN A 123 -14.73 -1.03 8.09
C GLN A 123 -14.54 -0.09 6.90
N TYR A 124 -15.63 0.48 6.41
CA TYR A 124 -15.62 1.37 5.25
C TYR A 124 -15.43 2.81 5.71
N ILE A 125 -14.48 3.50 5.12
CA ILE A 125 -14.15 4.90 5.33
C ILE A 125 -14.45 5.61 4.02
N ILE A 126 -15.60 6.27 3.94
CA ILE A 126 -16.10 6.88 2.72
C ILE A 126 -16.01 8.40 2.88
N PRO A 127 -15.10 9.07 2.14
CA PRO A 127 -15.04 10.52 2.14
C PRO A 127 -16.30 11.14 1.52
N ALA A 128 -16.63 12.38 1.96
CA ALA A 128 -17.64 13.18 1.30
C ALA A 128 -17.21 13.53 -0.14
N ALA A 129 -18.17 13.70 -1.04
CA ALA A 129 -17.91 14.25 -2.37
C ALA A 129 -17.28 15.65 -2.25
N PRO A 130 -16.36 16.05 -3.16
CA PRO A 130 -16.11 15.47 -4.48
C PRO A 130 -15.03 14.36 -4.54
N ALA A 131 -14.63 13.77 -3.43
CA ALA A 131 -13.65 12.66 -3.47
C ALA A 131 -14.09 11.56 -4.45
N THR A 132 -13.10 10.96 -5.16
CA THR A 132 -13.30 9.87 -6.12
C THR A 132 -12.92 8.50 -5.57
N TRP A 133 -12.49 8.44 -4.32
CA TRP A 133 -11.91 7.28 -3.67
C TRP A 133 -12.58 6.98 -2.34
N PHE A 134 -12.38 5.76 -1.86
CA PHE A 134 -12.73 5.36 -0.50
C PHE A 134 -11.64 4.43 0.06
N ALA A 135 -11.62 4.26 1.36
CA ALA A 135 -10.72 3.32 2.00
C ALA A 135 -11.50 2.28 2.81
N ILE A 136 -10.86 1.15 3.07
CA ILE A 136 -11.32 0.18 4.07
C ILE A 136 -10.19 -0.18 5.02
N THR A 137 -10.53 -0.54 6.24
CA THR A 137 -9.68 -1.41 7.04
C THR A 137 -10.28 -2.81 7.02
N ALA A 138 -9.45 -3.83 6.90
CA ALA A 138 -9.90 -5.22 6.88
C ALA A 138 -8.80 -6.15 7.40
N THR A 139 -9.19 -7.36 7.77
CA THR A 139 -8.28 -8.46 8.12
C THR A 139 -8.32 -9.47 6.97
N SER A 140 -7.16 -9.89 6.45
CA SER A 140 -7.10 -10.97 5.47
C SER A 140 -7.37 -12.32 6.16
N SER A 141 -8.19 -13.16 5.55
CA SER A 141 -8.36 -14.56 5.99
C SER A 141 -7.16 -15.43 5.64
N GLY A 142 -6.33 -14.99 4.69
CA GLY A 142 -5.13 -15.68 4.25
C GLY A 142 -3.91 -15.37 5.13
N GLY A 143 -2.87 -16.18 4.98
CA GLY A 143 -1.60 -15.95 5.62
C GLY A 143 -1.67 -15.91 7.15
N ASP A 144 -1.16 -14.86 7.74
CA ASP A 144 -1.09 -14.64 9.20
C ASP A 144 -2.27 -13.84 9.76
N LYS A 145 -3.33 -13.67 8.98
CA LYS A 145 -4.50 -12.85 9.31
C LYS A 145 -4.12 -11.38 9.59
N SER A 146 -3.25 -10.84 8.77
CA SER A 146 -2.83 -9.44 8.87
C SER A 146 -3.99 -8.49 8.60
N ARG A 147 -4.03 -7.41 9.37
CA ARG A 147 -4.94 -6.29 9.14
C ARG A 147 -4.25 -5.27 8.24
N GLY A 148 -5.02 -4.61 7.37
CA GLY A 148 -4.50 -3.57 6.49
C GLY A 148 -5.42 -2.38 6.33
N VAL A 149 -4.89 -1.34 5.70
CA VAL A 149 -5.61 -0.18 5.15
C VAL A 149 -5.52 -0.28 3.64
N PHE A 150 -6.66 -0.29 2.96
CA PHE A 150 -6.73 -0.44 1.51
C PHE A 150 -7.53 0.72 0.92
N VAL A 151 -6.98 1.35 -0.10
CA VAL A 151 -7.60 2.47 -0.80
C VAL A 151 -8.04 2.01 -2.19
N PHE A 152 -9.29 2.34 -2.51
CA PHE A 152 -9.88 2.10 -3.83
C PHE A 152 -10.19 3.44 -4.47
N ASP A 153 -9.62 3.69 -5.64
CA ASP A 153 -9.79 4.92 -6.39
C ASP A 153 -10.20 4.64 -7.83
N LYS A 154 -10.72 5.63 -8.50
CA LYS A 154 -11.10 5.54 -9.91
C LYS A 154 -10.59 6.74 -10.71
N ALA A 155 -10.07 6.47 -11.90
CA ALA A 155 -9.71 7.51 -12.85
C ALA A 155 -10.96 7.92 -13.64
N GLY A 156 -11.44 9.14 -13.42
CA GLY A 156 -12.63 9.68 -14.11
C GLY A 156 -13.87 8.82 -13.90
N SER A 157 -14.50 8.36 -14.98
CA SER A 157 -15.67 7.47 -14.95
C SER A 157 -15.33 5.97 -14.92
N GLY A 158 -14.05 5.62 -14.85
CA GLY A 158 -13.59 4.23 -14.84
C GLY A 158 -14.02 3.45 -13.60
N PRO A 159 -13.73 2.14 -13.56
CA PRO A 159 -13.99 1.30 -12.40
C PRO A 159 -13.07 1.70 -11.23
N TYR A 160 -13.52 1.42 -10.01
CA TYR A 160 -12.66 1.49 -8.83
C TYR A 160 -11.60 0.38 -8.91
N LYS A 161 -10.36 0.75 -8.58
CA LYS A 161 -9.23 -0.18 -8.46
C LYS A 161 -8.54 0.03 -7.12
N MET A 162 -7.99 -1.02 -6.54
CA MET A 162 -7.12 -0.87 -5.39
C MET A 162 -5.86 -0.12 -5.81
N SER A 163 -5.65 1.07 -5.25
CA SER A 163 -4.58 1.99 -5.58
C SER A 163 -3.65 2.28 -4.39
N GLY A 164 -4.00 1.75 -3.22
CA GLY A 164 -3.21 1.82 -2.00
C GLY A 164 -3.46 0.60 -1.13
N ALA A 165 -2.39 -0.02 -0.61
CA ALA A 165 -2.47 -1.13 0.33
C ALA A 165 -1.31 -1.04 1.32
N VAL A 166 -1.60 -0.98 2.61
CA VAL A 166 -0.58 -1.03 3.68
C VAL A 166 -1.02 -2.03 4.72
N TRP A 167 -0.25 -3.07 4.90
CA TRP A 167 -0.45 -4.07 5.94
C TRP A 167 0.08 -3.55 7.26
N LEU A 168 -0.64 -3.81 8.33
CA LEU A 168 -0.33 -3.28 9.66
C LEU A 168 0.40 -4.32 10.50
N GLY A 169 1.40 -3.89 11.22
CA GLY A 169 1.99 -4.70 12.28
C GLY A 169 0.95 -5.16 13.31
N LYS A 170 1.12 -6.33 13.91
CA LYS A 170 0.14 -6.96 14.83
C LYS A 170 -0.31 -6.07 15.98
N LYS A 171 0.56 -5.15 16.42
CA LYS A 171 0.30 -4.22 17.54
C LYS A 171 -0.01 -2.81 17.08
N THR A 172 -0.05 -2.57 15.76
CA THR A 172 -0.31 -1.24 15.21
C THR A 172 -1.75 -0.83 15.49
N THR A 173 -1.93 0.32 16.10
CA THR A 173 -3.23 0.95 16.34
C THR A 173 -3.41 2.10 15.37
N LEU A 174 -4.53 2.09 14.64
CA LEU A 174 -4.88 3.21 13.76
C LEU A 174 -5.50 4.35 14.57
N PRO A 175 -5.13 5.60 14.29
CA PRO A 175 -5.81 6.76 14.86
C PRO A 175 -7.24 6.84 14.34
N LYS A 176 -8.14 7.38 15.16
CA LYS A 176 -9.56 7.50 14.83
C LYS A 176 -9.77 8.53 13.73
N ILE A 177 -10.44 8.13 12.65
CA ILE A 177 -10.87 9.03 11.56
C ILE A 177 -12.03 9.90 12.05
N ALA A 178 -12.01 11.18 11.68
CA ALA A 178 -13.14 12.07 11.87
C ALA A 178 -14.25 11.75 10.85
N VAL A 179 -15.47 11.65 11.31
CA VAL A 179 -16.64 11.49 10.45
C VAL A 179 -17.71 12.50 10.85
N ASP A 180 -18.47 12.97 9.87
CA ASP A 180 -19.59 13.86 10.10
C ASP A 180 -20.82 13.13 10.67
N ARG A 181 -21.92 13.84 10.88
CA ARG A 181 -23.20 13.27 11.37
C ARG A 181 -23.83 12.24 10.42
N HIS A 182 -23.37 12.17 9.18
CA HIS A 182 -23.83 11.21 8.17
C HIS A 182 -22.86 10.02 8.03
N GLY A 183 -21.80 9.97 8.85
CA GLY A 183 -20.77 8.93 8.80
C GLY A 183 -19.76 9.08 7.65
N LEU A 184 -19.71 10.26 7.01
CA LEU A 184 -18.77 10.55 5.94
C LEU A 184 -17.47 11.12 6.51
N ALA A 185 -16.33 10.63 6.01
CA ALA A 185 -15.02 11.16 6.36
C ALA A 185 -14.71 12.46 5.60
N GLU A 186 -13.84 13.29 6.15
CA GLU A 186 -13.31 14.47 5.49
C GLU A 186 -12.02 14.09 4.74
N SER A 187 -12.01 14.22 3.41
CA SER A 187 -10.76 14.21 2.64
C SER A 187 -10.04 15.54 2.81
N VAL A 188 -8.72 15.48 2.98
CA VAL A 188 -7.86 16.65 3.15
C VAL A 188 -7.07 16.91 1.87
N ASP A 189 -6.94 18.16 1.48
CA ASP A 189 -6.05 18.54 0.37
C ASP A 189 -4.61 18.11 0.70
N PRO A 190 -3.97 17.31 -0.16
CA PRO A 190 -2.60 16.85 0.07
C PRO A 190 -1.56 17.97 0.20
N THR A 191 -1.86 19.18 -0.27
CA THR A 191 -0.98 20.35 -0.15
C THR A 191 -1.17 21.13 1.17
N GLN A 192 -2.22 20.80 1.93
CA GLN A 192 -2.51 21.46 3.19
C GLN A 192 -1.44 21.15 4.22
N GLN A 193 -0.77 22.18 4.75
CA GLN A 193 0.24 22.05 5.81
C GLN A 193 -0.38 21.51 7.11
N VAL A 194 0.23 20.47 7.68
CA VAL A 194 -0.15 19.86 8.96
C VAL A 194 1.08 19.73 9.85
N GLY A 195 1.33 20.72 10.68
CA GLY A 195 2.58 20.78 11.46
C GLY A 195 3.81 20.97 10.57
N ALA A 196 4.79 20.05 10.66
CA ALA A 196 6.05 20.15 9.93
C ALA A 196 5.96 19.75 8.44
N LEU A 197 4.92 19.01 8.05
CA LEU A 197 4.76 18.48 6.68
C LEU A 197 3.33 18.67 6.17
N ALA A 198 3.19 18.88 4.86
CA ALA A 198 1.96 18.59 4.14
C ALA A 198 1.93 17.11 3.71
N PRO A 199 0.75 16.47 3.51
CA PRO A 199 0.65 15.08 3.09
C PRO A 199 1.49 14.72 1.85
N ASN A 200 1.56 15.58 0.84
CA ASN A 200 2.35 15.38 -0.38
C ASN A 200 3.88 15.47 -0.17
N GLN A 201 4.34 15.97 0.96
CA GLN A 201 5.76 16.04 1.32
C GLN A 201 6.25 14.78 2.05
N LEU A 202 5.32 13.90 2.49
CA LEU A 202 5.64 12.69 3.25
C LEU A 202 6.64 11.79 2.50
N ARG A 203 6.45 11.60 1.19
CA ARG A 203 7.34 10.78 0.37
C ARG A 203 8.77 11.30 0.42
N THR A 204 8.98 12.58 0.11
CA THR A 204 10.31 13.18 0.09
C THR A 204 11.01 13.06 1.44
N ALA A 205 10.28 13.32 2.53
CA ALA A 205 10.83 13.17 3.87
C ALA A 205 11.19 11.71 4.20
N TYR A 206 10.40 10.75 3.75
CA TYR A 206 10.68 9.33 3.99
C TYR A 206 11.83 8.80 3.13
N GLU A 207 11.91 9.16 1.85
CA GLU A 207 13.01 8.76 0.96
C GLU A 207 14.35 9.35 1.43
N ASP A 208 14.36 10.55 2.01
CA ASP A 208 15.58 11.14 2.61
C ASP A 208 16.18 10.27 3.74
N LEU A 209 15.34 9.46 4.44
CA LEU A 209 15.86 8.52 5.44
C LEU A 209 16.72 7.43 4.81
N TRP A 210 16.37 6.98 3.60
CA TRP A 210 17.11 5.99 2.84
C TRP A 210 18.34 6.57 2.16
N GLU A 211 18.24 7.80 1.64
CA GLU A 211 19.32 8.44 0.88
C GLU A 211 20.42 9.02 1.76
N THR A 212 20.04 9.77 2.81
CA THR A 212 20.98 10.53 3.64
C THR A 212 20.99 10.14 5.11
N GLY A 213 20.06 9.27 5.52
CA GLY A 213 19.80 8.96 6.93
C GLY A 213 18.95 10.00 7.62
N GLY A 214 18.22 10.81 6.85
CA GLY A 214 17.30 11.83 7.33
C GLY A 214 17.97 13.19 7.63
N ALA A 215 19.05 13.51 6.92
CA ALA A 215 19.80 14.73 7.16
C ALA A 215 19.16 16.01 6.59
N GLN A 216 18.07 15.89 5.82
CA GLN A 216 17.36 17.00 5.19
C GLN A 216 15.89 17.03 5.63
N GLU A 217 15.01 16.48 4.80
CA GLU A 217 13.56 16.45 5.05
C GLU A 217 13.14 15.38 6.06
N GLY A 218 13.91 14.30 6.20
CA GLY A 218 13.66 13.17 7.09
C GLY A 218 13.71 13.54 8.57
N GLU A 219 14.41 14.60 8.97
CA GLU A 219 14.42 15.12 10.34
C GLU A 219 13.03 15.56 10.83
N LYS A 220 12.11 15.88 9.90
CA LYS A 220 10.74 16.26 10.21
C LYS A 220 9.88 15.07 10.63
N LEU A 221 10.36 13.83 10.42
CA LEU A 221 9.64 12.61 10.77
C LEU A 221 9.96 12.17 12.20
N ALA A 222 8.92 11.78 12.92
CA ALA A 222 9.07 11.21 14.25
C ALA A 222 9.80 9.85 14.20
N SER A 223 10.56 9.55 15.23
CA SER A 223 11.27 8.28 15.39
C SER A 223 10.27 7.14 15.66
N THR A 224 10.05 6.28 14.67
CA THR A 224 9.20 5.07 14.72
C THR A 224 10.02 3.82 14.40
N ALA A 225 9.39 2.64 14.40
CA ALA A 225 10.04 1.42 13.93
C ALA A 225 10.41 1.54 12.43
N GLU A 226 9.51 2.09 11.63
CA GLU A 226 9.67 2.25 10.18
C GLU A 226 10.77 3.26 9.82
N THR A 227 10.79 4.43 10.48
CA THR A 227 11.85 5.44 10.24
C THR A 227 13.21 4.97 10.71
N LYS A 228 13.28 4.21 11.82
CA LYS A 228 14.52 3.59 12.30
C LYS A 228 15.03 2.53 11.32
N GLU A 229 14.16 1.71 10.74
CA GLU A 229 14.58 0.68 9.77
C GLU A 229 15.15 1.32 8.50
N ALA A 230 14.52 2.40 7.99
CA ALA A 230 15.04 3.16 6.86
C ALA A 230 16.45 3.72 7.16
N ILE A 231 16.61 4.41 8.29
CA ILE A 231 17.92 4.96 8.72
C ILE A 231 18.96 3.85 8.94
N ASN A 232 18.57 2.72 9.52
CA ASN A 232 19.48 1.58 9.73
C ASN A 232 19.90 0.95 8.39
N SER A 233 19.00 0.89 7.42
CA SER A 233 19.32 0.43 6.07
C SER A 233 20.33 1.38 5.40
N TYR A 234 20.10 2.70 5.43
CA TYR A 234 21.07 3.68 4.97
C TYR A 234 22.45 3.46 5.62
N ARG A 235 22.51 3.35 6.95
CA ARG A 235 23.78 3.17 7.70
C ARG A 235 24.47 1.85 7.32
N ARG A 236 23.71 0.77 7.17
CA ARG A 236 24.23 -0.55 6.80
C ARG A 236 24.90 -0.52 5.44
N TYR A 237 24.26 0.05 4.45
CA TYR A 237 24.77 0.10 3.10
C TYR A 237 25.93 1.11 2.96
N LYS A 238 25.85 2.28 3.58
CA LYS A 238 26.93 3.25 3.59
C LYS A 238 28.20 2.72 4.28
N ALA A 239 28.05 1.96 5.38
CA ALA A 239 29.19 1.49 6.18
C ALA A 239 29.90 0.26 5.60
N HIS A 240 29.18 -0.62 4.92
CA HIS A 240 29.67 -1.97 4.64
C HIS A 240 29.70 -2.33 3.16
N GLY A 241 29.07 -1.56 2.25
CA GLY A 241 28.81 -2.01 0.87
C GLY A 241 28.18 -3.41 0.85
N THR A 242 27.63 -3.87 -0.24
CA THR A 242 26.93 -5.16 -0.28
C THR A 242 27.55 -6.20 -1.22
N GLY A 243 28.45 -5.80 -2.08
CA GLY A 243 29.14 -6.73 -2.98
C GLY A 243 30.35 -7.35 -2.31
N LYS A 244 30.32 -8.65 -2.04
CA LYS A 244 31.50 -9.39 -1.60
C LYS A 244 32.05 -10.17 -2.77
N ASP A 245 33.35 -10.13 -2.90
CA ASP A 245 34.10 -11.08 -3.74
C ASP A 245 34.00 -12.48 -3.12
N ASP A 246 33.46 -13.44 -3.87
CA ASP A 246 33.21 -14.80 -3.39
C ASP A 246 34.51 -15.57 -3.05
N GLN A 247 35.65 -15.19 -3.66
CA GLN A 247 36.93 -15.85 -3.42
C GLN A 247 37.64 -15.25 -2.20
N THR A 248 37.57 -13.96 -2.00
CA THR A 248 38.31 -13.27 -0.94
C THR A 248 37.48 -12.81 0.24
N GLY A 249 36.16 -12.85 0.11
CA GLY A 249 35.20 -12.28 1.08
C GLY A 249 35.30 -10.76 1.26
N LYS A 250 36.07 -10.06 0.40
CA LYS A 250 36.29 -8.63 0.45
C LYS A 250 35.04 -7.91 -0.07
N ASN A 251 34.75 -6.78 0.53
CA ASN A 251 33.72 -5.89 0.02
C ASN A 251 34.23 -5.09 -1.18
N ILE A 252 33.88 -5.53 -2.38
CA ILE A 252 34.33 -4.97 -3.65
C ILE A 252 33.39 -3.92 -4.24
N ALA A 253 32.17 -3.72 -3.66
CA ALA A 253 31.19 -2.79 -4.19
C ALA A 253 30.66 -1.84 -3.10
N ASP A 254 30.21 -0.66 -3.53
CA ASP A 254 29.44 0.27 -2.72
C ASP A 254 27.95 0.18 -3.10
N SER A 255 27.09 0.36 -2.11
CA SER A 255 25.66 0.45 -2.34
C SER A 255 25.05 1.64 -1.63
N TRP A 256 24.06 2.25 -2.27
CA TRP A 256 23.30 3.38 -1.72
C TRP A 256 21.91 3.40 -2.32
N PHE A 257 21.00 4.16 -1.69
CA PHE A 257 19.66 4.37 -2.18
C PHE A 257 19.53 5.74 -2.84
N VAL A 258 18.67 5.83 -3.85
CA VAL A 258 18.29 7.07 -4.55
C VAL A 258 16.77 7.04 -4.69
N ALA A 259 16.10 8.14 -4.36
CA ALA A 259 14.66 8.27 -4.57
C ALA A 259 14.29 8.03 -6.04
N ALA A 260 13.15 7.41 -6.25
CA ALA A 260 12.59 7.13 -7.57
C ALA A 260 11.12 7.54 -7.63
N GLU A 261 10.55 7.60 -8.83
CA GLU A 261 9.14 7.91 -8.97
C GLU A 261 8.27 6.69 -8.60
N PRO A 262 7.28 6.86 -7.70
CA PRO A 262 6.34 5.80 -7.41
C PRO A 262 5.41 5.55 -8.60
N ALA A 263 4.89 4.34 -8.71
CA ALA A 263 3.93 3.96 -9.74
C ALA A 263 2.63 4.79 -9.70
N SER A 264 2.37 5.48 -8.60
CA SER A 264 1.34 6.52 -8.46
C SER A 264 1.84 7.61 -7.52
N SER A 265 1.72 8.86 -7.94
CA SER A 265 1.99 10.04 -7.11
C SER A 265 0.78 10.50 -6.30
N THR A 266 -0.38 9.83 -6.44
CA THR A 266 -1.61 10.19 -5.71
C THR A 266 -1.41 9.98 -4.20
N VAL A 267 -1.82 10.99 -3.44
CA VAL A 267 -1.80 10.97 -1.98
C VAL A 267 -3.23 10.99 -1.46
N TYR A 268 -3.57 10.03 -0.64
CA TYR A 268 -4.89 9.91 0.00
C TYR A 268 -4.79 10.40 1.44
N ALA A 269 -5.57 11.41 1.79
CA ALA A 269 -5.49 12.07 3.07
C ALA A 269 -6.86 12.21 3.73
N LEU A 270 -6.98 11.79 4.99
CA LEU A 270 -8.22 11.79 5.78
C LEU A 270 -8.03 12.57 7.08
N ARG A 271 -9.03 13.39 7.44
CA ARG A 271 -9.02 14.09 8.73
C ARG A 271 -9.14 13.09 9.89
N LEU A 272 -8.29 13.26 10.89
CA LEU A 272 -8.35 12.53 12.15
C LEU A 272 -9.21 13.24 13.20
N ALA A 273 -9.79 12.49 14.13
CA ALA A 273 -10.61 13.03 15.20
C ALA A 273 -9.87 14.01 16.15
N ASN A 274 -8.55 13.93 16.19
CA ASN A 274 -7.68 14.85 16.93
C ASN A 274 -7.23 16.08 16.11
N GLY A 275 -7.80 16.29 14.92
CA GLY A 275 -7.44 17.38 14.01
C GLY A 275 -6.22 17.13 13.13
N GLY A 276 -5.53 16.01 13.29
CA GLY A 276 -4.46 15.56 12.42
C GLY A 276 -4.96 15.00 11.08
N VAL A 277 -4.07 14.35 10.33
CA VAL A 277 -4.38 13.76 9.01
C VAL A 277 -3.75 12.36 8.92
N LEU A 278 -4.54 11.35 8.54
CA LEU A 278 -4.03 10.04 8.12
C LEU A 278 -3.71 10.10 6.64
N VAL A 279 -2.53 9.64 6.26
CA VAL A 279 -2.02 9.70 4.89
C VAL A 279 -1.68 8.31 4.41
N VAL A 280 -2.14 7.96 3.18
CA VAL A 280 -1.62 6.83 2.40
C VAL A 280 -0.97 7.40 1.15
N ALA A 281 0.29 7.08 0.91
CA ALA A 281 1.07 7.61 -0.20
C ALA A 281 1.99 6.53 -0.79
N GLY A 282 2.20 6.59 -2.11
CA GLY A 282 3.21 5.80 -2.79
C GLY A 282 4.61 6.35 -2.52
N THR A 283 5.61 5.46 -2.49
CA THR A 283 7.03 5.78 -2.36
C THR A 283 7.85 4.82 -3.22
N ALA A 284 9.04 5.22 -3.63
CA ALA A 284 9.92 4.39 -4.46
C ALA A 284 11.36 4.81 -4.32
N HIS A 285 12.25 3.83 -4.38
CA HIS A 285 13.68 4.10 -4.48
C HIS A 285 14.40 3.05 -5.36
N THR A 286 15.59 3.41 -5.78
CA THR A 286 16.52 2.49 -6.44
C THR A 286 17.70 2.25 -5.51
N GLN A 287 18.00 0.99 -5.21
CA GLN A 287 19.26 0.60 -4.61
C GLN A 287 20.28 0.43 -5.74
N LYS A 288 21.31 1.25 -5.73
CA LYS A 288 22.44 1.14 -6.65
C LYS A 288 23.58 0.38 -5.97
N THR A 289 24.16 -0.59 -6.68
CA THR A 289 25.35 -1.32 -6.23
C THR A 289 26.38 -1.26 -7.36
N VAL A 290 27.56 -0.70 -7.08
CA VAL A 290 28.59 -0.44 -8.09
C VAL A 290 29.95 -0.95 -7.59
N VAL A 291 30.69 -1.63 -8.44
CA VAL A 291 32.05 -2.09 -8.13
C VAL A 291 32.95 -0.88 -7.86
N LYS A 292 33.71 -0.94 -6.77
CA LYS A 292 34.63 0.14 -6.34
C LYS A 292 35.77 0.30 -7.34
N PRO A 293 36.23 1.54 -7.62
CA PRO A 293 37.30 1.79 -8.58
C PRO A 293 38.62 1.07 -8.29
N GLN A 294 38.92 0.82 -7.00
CA GLN A 294 40.14 0.08 -6.61
C GLN A 294 40.10 -1.41 -6.92
N TYR A 295 38.96 -1.93 -7.40
CA TYR A 295 38.81 -3.32 -7.87
C TYR A 295 38.51 -3.36 -9.38
N PRO A 296 39.47 -2.97 -10.23
CA PRO A 296 39.25 -2.84 -11.68
C PRO A 296 38.85 -4.16 -12.34
N ASN A 297 39.16 -5.30 -11.77
CA ASN A 297 38.78 -6.64 -12.26
C ASN A 297 37.69 -7.30 -11.41
N GLY A 298 37.13 -6.57 -10.43
CA GLY A 298 35.99 -7.06 -9.63
C GLY A 298 34.70 -7.03 -10.43
N TYR A 299 33.81 -7.97 -10.18
CA TYR A 299 32.48 -8.00 -10.79
C TYR A 299 31.44 -8.50 -9.80
N LEU A 300 30.18 -8.21 -10.09
CA LEU A 300 29.02 -8.61 -9.32
C LEU A 300 28.35 -9.79 -10.00
N HIS A 301 27.60 -10.55 -9.23
CA HIS A 301 26.67 -11.55 -9.74
C HIS A 301 25.23 -11.14 -9.43
N ALA A 302 24.38 -11.17 -10.45
CA ALA A 302 22.95 -11.01 -10.23
C ALA A 302 22.35 -12.29 -9.61
N GLY A 303 21.59 -12.13 -8.55
CA GLY A 303 20.82 -13.22 -7.96
C GLY A 303 19.62 -13.61 -8.83
N GLU A 304 19.05 -14.80 -8.59
CA GLU A 304 17.89 -15.30 -9.34
C GLU A 304 16.71 -14.31 -9.37
N ALA A 305 16.42 -13.63 -8.25
CA ALA A 305 15.37 -12.63 -8.17
C ALA A 305 15.67 -11.41 -9.05
N GLN A 306 16.92 -10.94 -9.07
CA GLN A 306 17.35 -9.82 -9.91
C GLN A 306 17.24 -10.17 -11.40
N ILE A 307 17.67 -11.38 -11.78
CA ILE A 307 17.53 -11.89 -13.16
C ILE A 307 16.06 -11.98 -13.56
N ALA A 308 15.21 -12.51 -12.68
CA ALA A 308 13.77 -12.59 -12.93
C ALA A 308 13.12 -11.22 -13.09
N LEU A 309 13.69 -10.17 -12.47
CA LEU A 309 13.23 -8.78 -12.54
C LEU A 309 13.86 -7.96 -13.66
N GLY A 310 14.77 -8.55 -14.45
CA GLY A 310 15.31 -7.95 -15.67
C GLY A 310 16.81 -7.67 -15.70
N ALA A 311 17.57 -8.00 -14.65
CA ALA A 311 19.02 -7.93 -14.71
C ALA A 311 19.55 -8.99 -15.69
N ASP A 312 20.57 -8.65 -16.48
CA ASP A 312 21.31 -9.64 -17.22
C ASP A 312 22.23 -10.40 -16.26
N GLY A 313 22.05 -11.70 -16.16
CA GLY A 313 22.85 -12.58 -15.30
C GLY A 313 24.13 -13.10 -15.95
N SER A 314 24.39 -12.72 -17.21
CA SER A 314 25.57 -13.16 -17.95
C SER A 314 26.74 -12.16 -17.81
N GLY A 315 27.97 -12.64 -17.94
CA GLY A 315 29.16 -11.81 -18.01
C GLY A 315 29.57 -11.13 -16.69
N GLU A 316 30.53 -10.20 -16.81
CA GLU A 316 31.08 -9.42 -15.69
C GLU A 316 30.22 -8.17 -15.42
N ILE A 317 29.41 -8.21 -14.40
CA ILE A 317 28.52 -7.10 -14.03
C ILE A 317 29.30 -6.06 -13.24
N TYR A 318 29.33 -4.83 -13.73
CA TYR A 318 29.94 -3.70 -13.03
C TYR A 318 28.98 -3.00 -12.06
N ALA A 319 27.70 -2.91 -12.40
CA ALA A 319 26.69 -2.28 -11.57
C ALA A 319 25.35 -3.03 -11.63
N ILE A 320 24.61 -3.00 -10.52
CA ILE A 320 23.22 -3.48 -10.42
C ILE A 320 22.38 -2.36 -9.83
N ASN A 321 21.23 -2.10 -10.45
CA ASN A 321 20.21 -1.14 -9.98
C ASN A 321 18.93 -1.89 -9.69
N ASP A 322 18.57 -2.02 -8.42
CA ASP A 322 17.34 -2.67 -7.96
C ASP A 322 16.28 -1.61 -7.66
N THR A 323 15.15 -1.67 -8.36
CA THR A 323 14.03 -0.73 -8.19
C THR A 323 12.99 -1.30 -7.25
N TYR A 324 12.60 -0.50 -6.27
CA TYR A 324 11.59 -0.83 -5.26
C TYR A 324 10.39 0.10 -5.40
N GLN A 325 9.19 -0.46 -5.23
CA GLN A 325 7.96 0.30 -5.05
C GLN A 325 7.42 0.04 -3.66
N GLY A 326 6.96 1.08 -3.01
CA GLY A 326 6.46 1.00 -1.65
C GLY A 326 5.22 1.83 -1.44
N GLN A 327 4.61 1.64 -0.29
CA GLN A 327 3.48 2.41 0.18
C GLN A 327 3.63 2.71 1.66
N LEU A 328 3.24 3.90 2.05
CA LEU A 328 3.35 4.42 3.41
C LEU A 328 1.98 4.72 3.98
N LEU A 329 1.82 4.41 5.25
CA LEU A 329 0.74 4.90 6.10
C LEU A 329 1.36 5.79 7.18
N ALA A 330 0.90 7.03 7.28
CA ALA A 330 1.40 7.98 8.27
C ALA A 330 0.28 8.78 8.93
N ALA A 331 0.53 9.27 10.14
CA ALA A 331 -0.30 10.25 10.82
C ALA A 331 0.49 11.56 10.97
N LEU A 332 -0.05 12.63 10.39
CA LEU A 332 0.49 13.97 10.51
C LEU A 332 -0.34 14.73 11.55
N THR A 333 0.32 15.38 12.50
CA THR A 333 -0.30 16.23 13.50
C THR A 333 0.46 17.56 13.60
N ARG A 334 -0.05 18.51 14.38
CA ARG A 334 0.68 19.77 14.64
C ARG A 334 2.02 19.53 15.34
N GLN A 335 2.11 18.44 16.14
CA GLN A 335 3.28 18.15 16.96
C GLN A 335 4.31 17.27 16.26
N ASN A 336 3.85 16.34 15.42
CA ASN A 336 4.75 15.40 14.76
C ASN A 336 4.16 14.82 13.46
N ALA A 337 5.05 14.25 12.63
CA ALA A 337 4.73 13.45 11.45
C ALA A 337 5.24 12.01 11.70
N GLN A 338 4.32 11.07 11.90
CA GLN A 338 4.63 9.70 12.30
C GLN A 338 4.33 8.73 11.16
N VAL A 339 5.34 8.06 10.62
CA VAL A 339 5.14 6.89 9.77
C VAL A 339 4.70 5.73 10.67
N ILE A 340 3.52 5.20 10.38
CA ILE A 340 2.86 4.15 11.17
C ILE A 340 3.31 2.78 10.70
N ASP A 341 3.28 2.56 9.38
CA ASP A 341 3.69 1.32 8.72
C ASP A 341 4.06 1.61 7.26
N GLY A 342 4.80 0.70 6.64
CA GLY A 342 5.21 0.82 5.25
C GLY A 342 5.48 -0.54 4.63
N GLU A 343 5.34 -0.62 3.32
CA GLU A 343 5.56 -1.85 2.55
C GLU A 343 6.44 -1.59 1.34
N TRP A 344 7.24 -2.57 0.99
CA TRP A 344 8.20 -2.51 -0.10
C TRP A 344 8.27 -3.83 -0.84
N GLU A 345 8.31 -3.77 -2.17
CA GLU A 345 8.60 -4.91 -3.02
C GLU A 345 9.60 -4.50 -4.11
N GLN A 346 10.55 -5.37 -4.40
CA GLN A 346 11.45 -5.20 -5.53
C GLN A 346 10.68 -5.51 -6.81
N VAL A 347 10.59 -4.54 -7.71
CA VAL A 347 9.76 -4.61 -8.93
C VAL A 347 10.56 -4.64 -10.22
N GLY A 348 11.83 -4.28 -10.14
CA GLY A 348 12.75 -4.25 -11.28
C GLY A 348 14.19 -4.42 -10.86
N SER A 349 15.02 -4.87 -11.77
CA SER A 349 16.47 -4.89 -11.66
C SER A 349 17.09 -4.67 -13.03
N ALA A 350 18.20 -3.94 -13.07
CA ALA A 350 18.98 -3.74 -14.28
C ALA A 350 20.46 -3.88 -13.94
N SER A 351 21.23 -4.50 -14.83
CA SER A 351 22.67 -4.63 -14.70
C SER A 351 23.40 -3.87 -15.80
N THR A 352 24.60 -3.41 -15.49
CA THR A 352 25.55 -2.86 -16.46
C THR A 352 26.74 -3.79 -16.55
N GLN A 353 26.99 -4.27 -17.73
CA GLN A 353 28.16 -5.09 -18.06
C GLN A 353 29.40 -4.20 -18.26
N ARG A 354 30.59 -4.79 -18.20
CA ARG A 354 31.84 -4.15 -18.58
C ARG A 354 32.02 -4.05 -20.08
#